data_13ba9502b5ec4cbfd07d77b9969855fc
#
_entry.id   13ba9502b5ec4cbfd07d77b9969855fc
#
_cell.length_a   1.000
_cell.length_b   1.000
_cell.length_c   1.000
_cell.angle_alpha   90.00
_cell.angle_beta   90.00
_cell.angle_gamma   90.00
#
_symmetry.space_group_name_H-M   'P 1'
#
loop_
_entity.id
_entity.type
_entity.pdbx_description
1 polymer ?
#
loop_
_entity_poly.entity_id
_entity_poly.type
_entity_poly.pdbx_seq_one_letter_code
_entity_poly.pdbx_strand_id
1 'polypeptide(L)'
;MSSSQRKEPQTPSPIVSVLRPDGSLDPAHDPGLPNADVIRLYRHLVETRQLDERFVALQRQGRIGFHVGSLGEEAAILGSAFAMRKQDWLFPCYREFGAALMRGLPFQTLVDNMFGNANDTVKGRQMPCHYTCRAIGWTSISSPVGTQITHAMGLAWGARIKGEDIASLVYFGD
;
A
#
# COMPACT_ATOMS: atom_id res chain seq x y z
N MET A 1 23.41 -8.37 -40.16
CA MET A 1 23.82 -7.22 -39.34
C MET A 1 22.55 -6.45 -38.97
N SER A 2 22.03 -6.70 -37.79
CA SER A 2 20.79 -6.08 -37.30
C SER A 2 21.16 -4.73 -36.68
N SER A 3 20.67 -3.63 -37.26
CA SER A 3 20.83 -2.29 -36.71
C SER A 3 20.01 -2.16 -35.44
N SER A 4 20.67 -2.20 -34.29
CA SER A 4 20.11 -1.82 -33.01
C SER A 4 19.68 -0.35 -33.08
N GLN A 5 18.39 -0.10 -33.27
CA GLN A 5 17.81 1.22 -33.08
C GLN A 5 17.96 1.59 -31.59
N ARG A 6 18.84 2.52 -31.28
CA ARG A 6 18.87 3.18 -29.96
C ARG A 6 17.52 3.89 -29.79
N LYS A 7 16.73 3.43 -28.81
CA LYS A 7 15.56 4.20 -28.37
C LYS A 7 16.04 5.59 -27.94
N GLU A 8 15.51 6.63 -28.55
CA GLU A 8 15.72 8.01 -28.08
C GLU A 8 15.27 8.09 -26.61
N PRO A 9 15.99 8.85 -25.76
CA PRO A 9 15.58 9.08 -24.39
C PRO A 9 14.18 9.73 -24.42
N GLN A 10 13.21 9.04 -23.84
CA GLN A 10 11.86 9.60 -23.69
C GLN A 10 11.97 10.83 -22.80
N THR A 11 11.47 11.97 -23.29
CA THR A 11 11.33 13.17 -22.47
C THR A 11 10.52 12.81 -21.23
N PRO A 12 10.99 13.09 -20.02
CA PRO A 12 10.22 12.80 -18.82
C PRO A 12 8.81 13.39 -18.94
N SER A 13 7.78 12.57 -18.67
CA SER A 13 6.42 13.11 -18.62
C SER A 13 6.36 14.23 -17.58
N PRO A 14 5.68 15.35 -17.87
CA PRO A 14 5.57 16.44 -16.91
C PRO A 14 4.96 15.94 -15.60
N ILE A 15 5.53 16.40 -14.48
CA ILE A 15 4.96 16.09 -13.17
C ILE A 15 3.57 16.71 -13.09
N VAL A 16 2.55 15.86 -12.88
CA VAL A 16 1.18 16.31 -12.63
C VAL A 16 1.06 16.71 -11.17
N SER A 17 0.66 17.94 -10.91
CA SER A 17 0.45 18.45 -9.56
C SER A 17 -0.94 19.06 -9.45
N VAL A 18 -1.74 18.55 -8.52
CA VAL A 18 -3.07 19.12 -8.23
C VAL A 18 -2.93 20.38 -7.39
N LEU A 19 -2.00 20.39 -6.43
CA LEU A 19 -1.72 21.54 -5.57
C LEU A 19 -0.53 22.33 -6.14
N ARG A 20 -0.74 23.59 -6.46
CA ARG A 20 0.31 24.49 -6.93
C ARG A 20 1.11 25.08 -5.77
N PRO A 21 2.33 25.61 -6.02
CA PRO A 21 3.17 26.19 -4.97
C PRO A 21 2.53 27.37 -4.21
N ASP A 22 1.60 28.08 -4.84
CA ASP A 22 0.84 29.17 -4.24
C ASP A 22 -0.36 28.73 -3.39
N GLY A 23 -0.57 27.42 -3.27
CA GLY A 23 -1.69 26.81 -2.54
C GLY A 23 -3.00 26.73 -3.33
N SER A 24 -3.04 27.18 -4.58
CA SER A 24 -4.20 27.02 -5.45
C SER A 24 -4.31 25.59 -6.00
N LEU A 25 -5.53 25.15 -6.31
CA LEU A 25 -5.78 23.88 -6.98
C LEU A 25 -5.71 24.05 -8.49
N ASP A 26 -5.21 23.03 -9.19
CA ASP A 26 -5.35 22.91 -10.63
C ASP A 26 -6.71 22.25 -10.94
N PRO A 27 -7.69 22.99 -11.48
CA PRO A 27 -9.03 22.44 -11.75
C PRO A 27 -9.02 21.29 -12.76
N ALA A 28 -8.02 21.22 -13.64
CA ALA A 28 -7.90 20.16 -14.64
C ALA A 28 -7.53 18.80 -14.03
N HIS A 29 -6.93 18.80 -12.83
CA HIS A 29 -6.45 17.61 -12.13
C HIS A 29 -7.10 17.40 -10.77
N ASP A 30 -8.06 18.26 -10.40
CA ASP A 30 -8.82 18.10 -9.15
C ASP A 30 -9.72 16.85 -9.25
N PRO A 31 -9.55 15.84 -8.38
CA PRO A 31 -10.38 14.65 -8.39
C PRO A 31 -11.82 14.90 -7.95
N GLY A 32 -12.18 16.09 -7.48
CA GLY A 32 -13.51 16.46 -7.05
C GLY A 32 -14.04 15.63 -5.87
N LEU A 33 -13.15 15.20 -4.97
CA LEU A 33 -13.56 14.38 -3.82
C LEU A 33 -14.43 15.19 -2.84
N PRO A 34 -15.47 14.55 -2.27
CA PRO A 34 -16.22 15.16 -1.16
C PRO A 34 -15.30 15.49 0.02
N ASN A 35 -15.58 16.62 0.71
CA ASN A 35 -14.77 17.03 1.87
C ASN A 35 -14.64 15.94 2.95
N ALA A 36 -15.68 15.13 3.15
CA ALA A 36 -15.63 14.02 4.10
C ALA A 36 -14.55 12.98 3.74
N ASP A 37 -14.39 12.68 2.45
CA ASP A 37 -13.37 11.76 1.96
C ASP A 37 -11.97 12.36 2.05
N VAL A 38 -11.82 13.64 1.73
CA VAL A 38 -10.54 14.36 1.89
C VAL A 38 -10.11 14.35 3.36
N ILE A 39 -11.03 14.65 4.30
CA ILE A 39 -10.74 14.61 5.74
C ILE A 39 -10.38 13.18 6.19
N ARG A 40 -11.09 12.17 5.68
CA ARG A 40 -10.80 10.76 5.98
C ARG A 40 -9.41 10.36 5.51
N LEU A 41 -9.06 10.69 4.27
CA LEU A 41 -7.73 10.43 3.72
C LEU A 41 -6.64 11.15 4.53
N TYR A 42 -6.84 12.42 4.85
CA TYR A 42 -5.89 13.18 5.65
C TYR A 42 -5.68 12.59 7.04
N ARG A 43 -6.75 12.14 7.71
CA ARG A 43 -6.63 11.44 9.00
C ARG A 43 -5.76 10.18 8.89
N HIS A 44 -5.99 9.37 7.85
CA HIS A 44 -5.17 8.17 7.63
C HIS A 44 -3.72 8.50 7.27
N LEU A 45 -3.46 9.60 6.56
CA LEU A 45 -2.10 10.09 6.31
C LEU A 45 -1.37 10.41 7.62
N VAL A 46 -2.03 11.19 8.50
CA VAL A 46 -1.47 11.56 9.80
C VAL A 46 -1.26 10.33 10.69
N GLU A 47 -2.25 9.44 10.75
CA GLU A 47 -2.18 8.18 11.50
C GLU A 47 -1.01 7.31 11.01
N THR A 48 -0.88 7.11 9.70
CA THR A 48 0.19 6.32 9.10
C THR A 48 1.56 6.90 9.44
N ARG A 49 1.74 8.23 9.32
CA ARG A 49 2.98 8.92 9.65
C ARG A 49 3.35 8.75 11.12
N GLN A 50 2.42 8.96 12.04
CA GLN A 50 2.68 8.85 13.47
C GLN A 50 3.02 7.42 13.88
N LEU A 51 2.34 6.43 13.29
CA LEU A 51 2.64 5.02 13.54
C LEU A 51 4.00 4.63 12.98
N ASP A 52 4.34 5.10 11.79
CA ASP A 52 5.64 4.84 11.17
C ASP A 52 6.79 5.35 12.05
N GLU A 53 6.73 6.60 12.47
CA GLU A 53 7.70 7.19 13.38
C GLU A 53 7.80 6.41 14.71
N ARG A 54 6.65 5.96 15.23
CA ARG A 54 6.62 5.17 16.46
C ARG A 54 7.25 3.80 16.29
N PHE A 55 6.97 3.11 15.20
CA PHE A 55 7.57 1.80 14.91
C PHE A 55 9.07 1.90 14.68
N VAL A 56 9.55 2.94 13.98
CA VAL A 56 10.99 3.21 13.85
C VAL A 56 11.64 3.40 15.24
N ALA A 57 11.00 4.17 16.12
CA ALA A 57 11.51 4.36 17.48
C ALA A 57 11.55 3.05 18.28
N LEU A 58 10.50 2.22 18.18
CA LEU A 58 10.44 0.93 18.86
C LEU A 58 11.47 -0.08 18.31
N GLN A 59 11.73 -0.06 17.02
CA GLN A 59 12.78 -0.87 16.40
C GLN A 59 14.16 -0.46 16.89
N ARG A 60 14.45 0.84 16.94
CA ARG A 60 15.73 1.35 17.45
C ARG A 60 15.95 1.03 18.94
N GLN A 61 14.87 0.85 19.70
CA GLN A 61 14.91 0.40 21.09
C GLN A 61 15.01 -1.13 21.23
N GLY A 62 15.03 -1.89 20.12
CA GLY A 62 15.05 -3.34 20.14
C GLY A 62 13.73 -3.98 20.61
N ARG A 63 12.64 -3.23 20.69
CA ARG A 63 11.33 -3.71 21.15
C ARG A 63 10.53 -4.43 20.06
N ILE A 64 10.77 -4.08 18.80
CA ILE A 64 10.32 -4.81 17.62
C ILE A 64 11.52 -5.18 16.77
N GLY A 65 11.49 -6.35 16.14
CA GLY A 65 12.65 -6.90 15.46
C GLY A 65 12.91 -6.28 14.09
N PHE A 66 11.86 -5.78 13.43
CA PHE A 66 11.95 -5.26 12.08
C PHE A 66 10.82 -4.27 11.80
N HIS A 67 11.12 -3.21 11.07
CA HIS A 67 10.14 -2.28 10.51
C HIS A 67 10.69 -1.66 9.24
N VAL A 68 9.85 -1.54 8.23
CA VAL A 68 10.12 -0.80 7.01
C VAL A 68 9.06 0.28 6.86
N GLY A 69 9.51 1.52 6.95
CA GLY A 69 8.63 2.68 6.91
C GLY A 69 8.07 2.99 5.52
N SER A 70 7.01 3.77 5.52
CA SER A 70 6.32 4.30 4.34
C SER A 70 6.55 5.80 4.15
N LEU A 71 7.52 6.36 4.84
CA LEU A 71 7.80 7.80 4.86
C LEU A 71 7.98 8.35 3.43
N GLY A 72 7.10 9.28 3.04
CA GLY A 72 7.08 9.88 1.71
C GLY A 72 6.20 9.15 0.70
N GLU A 73 5.77 7.91 0.98
CA GLU A 73 4.93 7.09 0.09
C GLU A 73 3.45 7.06 0.51
N GLU A 74 3.11 7.64 1.65
CA GLU A 74 1.78 7.50 2.28
C GLU A 74 0.65 7.95 1.36
N ALA A 75 0.83 9.03 0.61
CA ALA A 75 -0.19 9.55 -0.29
C ALA A 75 -0.44 8.62 -1.47
N ALA A 76 0.61 8.03 -2.05
CA ALA A 76 0.50 7.05 -3.12
C ALA A 76 -0.20 5.76 -2.63
N ILE A 77 0.20 5.28 -1.45
CA ILE A 77 -0.37 4.08 -0.80
C ILE A 77 -1.85 4.29 -0.49
N LEU A 78 -2.19 5.36 0.21
CA LEU A 78 -3.57 5.60 0.64
C LEU A 78 -4.49 5.99 -0.53
N GLY A 79 -4.00 6.81 -1.45
CA GLY A 79 -4.77 7.25 -2.62
C GLY A 79 -5.12 6.09 -3.55
N SER A 80 -4.16 5.22 -3.84
CA SER A 80 -4.41 4.04 -4.68
C SER A 80 -5.34 3.03 -4.00
N ALA A 81 -5.16 2.76 -2.71
CA ALA A 81 -6.05 1.89 -1.95
C ALA A 81 -7.46 2.46 -1.78
N PHE A 82 -7.60 3.79 -1.68
CA PHE A 82 -8.88 4.47 -1.60
C PHE A 82 -9.72 4.29 -2.88
N ALA A 83 -9.10 4.22 -4.04
CA ALA A 83 -9.77 3.99 -5.31
C ALA A 83 -10.31 2.56 -5.46
N MET A 84 -9.86 1.61 -4.62
CA MET A 84 -10.30 0.22 -4.67
C MET A 84 -11.61 0.00 -3.91
N ARG A 85 -12.45 -0.88 -4.47
CA ARG A 85 -13.71 -1.29 -3.83
C ARG A 85 -13.47 -2.31 -2.71
N LYS A 86 -14.45 -2.52 -1.86
CA LYS A 86 -14.33 -3.50 -0.75
C LYS A 86 -14.03 -4.92 -1.21
N GLN A 87 -14.61 -5.34 -2.35
CA GLN A 87 -14.40 -6.69 -2.91
C GLN A 87 -13.06 -6.87 -3.60
N ASP A 88 -12.36 -5.77 -3.93
CA ASP A 88 -11.08 -5.83 -4.62
C ASP A 88 -9.96 -6.27 -3.68
N TRP A 89 -8.89 -6.80 -4.25
CA TRP A 89 -7.77 -7.39 -3.52
C TRP A 89 -6.52 -6.55 -3.64
N LEU A 90 -5.80 -6.41 -2.52
CA LEU A 90 -4.50 -5.75 -2.47
C LEU A 90 -3.41 -6.79 -2.25
N PHE A 91 -2.39 -6.69 -3.08
CA PHE A 91 -1.17 -7.48 -3.02
C PHE A 91 -0.03 -6.56 -2.58
N PRO A 92 0.14 -6.40 -1.25
CA PRO A 92 1.12 -5.46 -0.70
C PRO A 92 2.55 -5.97 -0.85
N CYS A 93 3.49 -5.04 -0.77
CA CYS A 93 4.89 -5.35 -0.55
C CYS A 93 5.14 -5.56 0.95
N TYR A 94 5.36 -4.49 1.71
CA TYR A 94 5.49 -4.52 3.19
C TYR A 94 5.35 -3.12 3.82
N ARG A 95 5.27 -2.06 3.00
CA ARG A 95 5.19 -0.66 3.47
C ARG A 95 3.77 -0.16 3.63
N GLU A 96 2.78 -0.86 3.10
CA GLU A 96 1.44 -0.35 2.85
C GLU A 96 0.48 -0.52 4.04
N PHE A 97 1.01 -0.57 5.27
CA PHE A 97 0.20 -0.79 6.48
C PHE A 97 -0.91 0.27 6.67
N GLY A 98 -0.69 1.51 6.23
CA GLY A 98 -1.72 2.55 6.24
C GLY A 98 -2.92 2.18 5.38
N ALA A 99 -2.71 1.56 4.22
CA ALA A 99 -3.79 1.05 3.37
C ALA A 99 -4.56 -0.09 4.04
N ALA A 100 -3.87 -0.99 4.76
CA ALA A 100 -4.52 -2.05 5.50
C ALA A 100 -5.44 -1.51 6.60
N LEU A 101 -4.97 -0.52 7.38
CA LEU A 101 -5.75 0.17 8.41
C LEU A 101 -6.96 0.87 7.80
N MET A 102 -6.77 1.62 6.71
CA MET A 102 -7.86 2.32 6.02
C MET A 102 -8.92 1.35 5.49
N ARG A 103 -8.54 0.13 5.10
CA ARG A 103 -9.45 -0.93 4.67
C ARG A 103 -10.12 -1.68 5.83
N GLY A 104 -9.75 -1.38 7.06
CA GLY A 104 -10.38 -1.92 8.26
C GLY A 104 -9.58 -3.04 8.95
N LEU A 105 -8.28 -3.16 8.71
CA LEU A 105 -7.44 -4.01 9.57
C LEU A 105 -7.54 -3.48 11.00
N PRO A 106 -7.89 -4.32 12.00
CA PRO A 106 -7.87 -3.88 13.38
C PRO A 106 -6.46 -3.44 13.78
N PHE A 107 -6.34 -2.27 14.39
CA PHE A 107 -5.07 -1.72 14.85
C PHE A 107 -4.29 -2.72 15.73
N GLN A 108 -5.00 -3.40 16.64
CA GLN A 108 -4.39 -4.43 17.50
C GLN A 108 -3.74 -5.55 16.68
N THR A 109 -4.35 -5.99 15.59
CA THR A 109 -3.78 -7.04 14.71
C THR A 109 -2.45 -6.61 14.10
N LEU A 110 -2.35 -5.34 13.66
CA LEU A 110 -1.09 -4.78 13.18
C LEU A 110 -0.02 -4.80 14.27
N VAL A 111 -0.36 -4.30 15.46
CA VAL A 111 0.58 -4.23 16.59
C VAL A 111 1.01 -5.62 17.05
N ASP A 112 0.09 -6.58 17.11
CA ASP A 112 0.40 -7.96 17.51
C ASP A 112 1.42 -8.61 16.55
N ASN A 113 1.28 -8.38 15.26
CA ASN A 113 2.28 -8.82 14.27
C ASN A 113 3.61 -8.10 14.42
N MET A 114 3.60 -6.79 14.64
CA MET A 114 4.83 -6.00 14.80
C MET A 114 5.66 -6.46 16.01
N PHE A 115 5.01 -6.92 17.07
CA PHE A 115 5.65 -7.47 18.27
C PHE A 115 5.86 -8.98 18.21
N GLY A 116 5.25 -9.69 17.26
CA GLY A 116 5.29 -11.16 17.16
C GLY A 116 4.77 -11.85 18.43
N ASN A 117 3.75 -11.28 19.05
CA ASN A 117 3.21 -11.77 20.31
C ASN A 117 2.22 -12.96 20.11
N ALA A 118 1.65 -13.50 21.20
CA ALA A 118 0.77 -14.66 21.16
C ALA A 118 -0.52 -14.45 20.34
N ASN A 119 -0.95 -13.19 20.14
CA ASN A 119 -2.14 -12.84 19.36
C ASN A 119 -1.83 -12.56 17.89
N ASP A 120 -0.55 -12.60 17.49
CA ASP A 120 -0.19 -12.46 16.08
C ASP A 120 -0.92 -13.50 15.22
N THR A 121 -1.65 -13.04 14.20
CA THR A 121 -2.46 -13.91 13.33
C THR A 121 -1.62 -14.90 12.54
N VAL A 122 -0.35 -14.59 12.30
CA VAL A 122 0.62 -15.48 11.63
C VAL A 122 1.48 -16.27 12.63
N LYS A 123 1.23 -16.06 13.95
CA LYS A 123 1.87 -16.80 15.05
C LYS A 123 3.40 -16.80 15.00
N GLY A 124 3.99 -15.66 14.71
CA GLY A 124 5.44 -15.49 14.60
C GLY A 124 6.09 -16.23 13.44
N ARG A 125 5.31 -16.75 12.47
CA ARG A 125 5.86 -17.45 11.30
C ARG A 125 6.27 -16.53 10.18
N GLN A 126 5.94 -15.25 10.29
CA GLN A 126 6.33 -14.18 9.37
C GLN A 126 7.07 -13.09 10.12
N MET A 127 7.86 -12.32 9.40
CA MET A 127 8.49 -11.12 9.95
C MET A 127 7.43 -10.07 10.32
N PRO A 128 7.76 -9.13 11.20
CA PRO A 128 6.95 -7.92 11.36
C PRO A 128 6.69 -7.26 10.00
N CYS A 129 5.58 -6.56 9.86
CA CYS A 129 5.05 -6.02 8.61
C CYS A 129 4.52 -7.07 7.60
N HIS A 130 4.58 -8.37 7.90
CA HIS A 130 4.19 -9.47 7.00
C HIS A 130 2.94 -10.20 7.50
N TYR A 131 1.84 -9.50 7.59
CA TYR A 131 0.54 -10.05 8.01
C TYR A 131 -0.38 -10.28 6.80
N THR A 132 -1.44 -11.01 7.03
CA THR A 132 -2.51 -11.26 6.06
C THR A 132 -3.87 -11.03 6.70
N CYS A 133 -4.84 -10.55 5.92
CA CYS A 133 -6.22 -10.39 6.39
C CYS A 133 -7.21 -10.55 5.23
N ARG A 134 -7.73 -11.77 5.08
CA ARG A 134 -8.69 -12.08 4.01
C ARG A 134 -9.95 -11.22 4.07
N ALA A 135 -10.41 -10.84 5.27
CA ALA A 135 -11.64 -10.07 5.46
C ALA A 135 -11.62 -8.69 4.79
N ILE A 136 -10.44 -8.12 4.56
CA ILE A 136 -10.26 -6.83 3.90
C ILE A 136 -9.62 -6.96 2.50
N GLY A 137 -9.55 -8.17 1.94
CA GLY A 137 -8.89 -8.41 0.65
C GLY A 137 -7.38 -8.18 0.69
N TRP A 138 -6.72 -8.40 1.85
CA TRP A 138 -5.29 -8.22 2.04
C TRP A 138 -4.56 -9.55 1.97
N THR A 139 -3.73 -9.73 0.94
CA THR A 139 -3.02 -11.00 0.71
C THR A 139 -1.77 -11.13 1.57
N SER A 140 -1.20 -12.34 1.59
CA SER A 140 0.06 -12.58 2.28
C SER A 140 1.20 -11.81 1.62
N ILE A 141 1.98 -11.15 2.46
CA ILE A 141 3.16 -10.41 2.04
C ILE A 141 4.30 -11.38 1.77
N SER A 142 5.05 -11.11 0.70
CA SER A 142 6.29 -11.81 0.36
C SER A 142 7.44 -10.80 0.35
N SER A 143 8.51 -11.08 1.08
CA SER A 143 9.70 -10.22 1.13
C SER A 143 10.46 -10.15 -0.21
N PRO A 144 10.59 -11.25 -1.01
CA PRO A 144 11.16 -11.16 -2.36
C PRO A 144 10.35 -10.22 -3.24
N VAL A 145 11.01 -9.18 -3.77
CA VAL A 145 10.40 -8.14 -4.61
C VAL A 145 9.80 -8.78 -5.87
N GLY A 146 8.56 -8.38 -6.19
CA GLY A 146 7.87 -8.83 -7.40
C GLY A 146 7.10 -10.15 -7.29
N THR A 147 7.25 -10.94 -6.23
CA THR A 147 6.49 -12.20 -6.04
C THR A 147 4.98 -11.97 -6.12
N GLN A 148 4.48 -10.90 -5.56
CA GLN A 148 3.07 -10.55 -5.52
C GLN A 148 2.47 -10.25 -6.90
N ILE A 149 3.27 -9.89 -7.88
CA ILE A 149 2.81 -9.61 -9.26
C ILE A 149 2.19 -10.86 -9.87
N THR A 150 2.88 -11.99 -9.80
CA THR A 150 2.38 -13.26 -10.34
C THR A 150 1.16 -13.78 -9.57
N HIS A 151 1.13 -13.59 -8.25
CA HIS A 151 -0.02 -13.96 -7.42
C HIS A 151 -1.27 -13.12 -7.75
N ALA A 152 -1.10 -11.81 -7.92
CA ALA A 152 -2.18 -10.91 -8.28
C ALA A 152 -2.75 -11.24 -9.67
N MET A 153 -1.88 -11.52 -10.62
CA MET A 153 -2.27 -11.96 -11.95
C MET A 153 -3.08 -13.26 -11.89
N GLY A 154 -2.63 -14.25 -11.10
CA GLY A 154 -3.32 -15.51 -10.93
C GLY A 154 -4.72 -15.34 -10.32
N LEU A 155 -4.85 -14.45 -9.30
CA LEU A 155 -6.15 -14.14 -8.70
C LEU A 155 -7.08 -13.46 -9.70
N ALA A 156 -6.60 -12.44 -10.42
CA ALA A 156 -7.39 -11.71 -11.42
C ALA A 156 -7.84 -12.64 -12.56
N TRP A 157 -6.96 -13.53 -13.00
CA TRP A 157 -7.31 -14.53 -14.02
C TRP A 157 -8.38 -15.50 -13.54
N GLY A 158 -8.23 -16.03 -12.31
CA GLY A 158 -9.22 -16.91 -11.69
C GLY A 158 -10.60 -16.25 -11.53
N ALA A 159 -10.62 -14.99 -11.09
CA ALA A 159 -11.82 -14.19 -10.99
C ALA A 159 -12.51 -14.01 -12.35
N ARG A 160 -11.74 -13.68 -13.39
CA ARG A 160 -12.26 -13.56 -14.76
C ARG A 160 -12.90 -14.84 -15.25
N ILE A 161 -12.28 -16.00 -14.99
CA ILE A 161 -12.85 -17.32 -15.37
C ILE A 161 -14.18 -17.57 -14.65
N LYS A 162 -14.29 -17.15 -13.38
CA LYS A 162 -15.50 -17.31 -12.56
C LYS A 162 -16.57 -16.25 -12.82
N GLY A 163 -16.26 -15.20 -13.57
CA GLY A 163 -17.15 -14.05 -13.78
C GLY A 163 -17.27 -13.14 -12.55
N GLU A 164 -16.30 -13.16 -11.64
CA GLU A 164 -16.26 -12.30 -10.44
C GLU A 164 -15.80 -10.88 -10.82
N ASP A 165 -16.55 -9.85 -10.40
CA ASP A 165 -16.22 -8.44 -10.63
C ASP A 165 -15.30 -7.94 -9.52
N ILE A 166 -14.02 -8.27 -9.64
CA ILE A 166 -12.96 -7.81 -8.73
C ILE A 166 -11.75 -7.29 -9.51
N ALA A 167 -11.01 -6.38 -8.88
CA ALA A 167 -9.71 -5.92 -9.34
C ALA A 167 -8.60 -6.34 -8.35
N SER A 168 -7.38 -6.41 -8.84
CA SER A 168 -6.18 -6.64 -8.04
C SER A 168 -5.24 -5.44 -8.13
N LEU A 169 -4.91 -4.85 -6.98
CA LEU A 169 -3.90 -3.79 -6.87
C LEU A 169 -2.61 -4.38 -6.33
N VAL A 170 -1.49 -4.11 -6.99
CA VAL A 170 -0.18 -4.67 -6.63
C VAL A 170 0.79 -3.56 -6.28
N TYR A 171 1.49 -3.71 -5.16
CA TYR A 171 2.60 -2.85 -4.78
C TYR A 171 3.90 -3.64 -4.86
N PHE A 172 4.94 -3.04 -5.42
CA PHE A 172 6.27 -3.64 -5.49
C PHE A 172 7.34 -2.55 -5.62
N GLY A 173 8.56 -2.86 -5.18
CA GLY A 173 9.73 -2.01 -5.40
C GLY A 173 10.44 -2.36 -6.72
N ASP A 174 11.32 -1.46 -7.15
CA ASP A 174 12.24 -1.61 -8.26
C ASP A 174 13.60 -2.20 -7.83
#